data_517557efb8ff697385912bf753b83190
#
_entry.id   517557efb8ff697385912bf753b83190
#
_cell.length_a   1.000
_cell.length_b   1.000
_cell.length_c   1.000
_cell.angle_alpha   90.00
_cell.angle_beta   90.00
_cell.angle_gamma   90.00
#
_symmetry.space_group_name_H-M   'P 1'
#
loop_
_entity.id
_entity.type
_entity.pdbx_description
1 polymer ?
#
loop_
_entity_poly.entity_id
_entity_poly.type
_entity_poly.pdbx_seq_one_letter_code
_entity_poly.pdbx_strand_id
1 'polypeptide(L)' 'MRLSELQTKEIINMSTGKRLGMIIDVIVDPNGNIKSLILEEKRVRRIASREEYELDWKQISKIGDDIILVKDKY' A
#
# COMPACT_ATOMS: atom_id res chain seq x y z
N MET A 1 -3.18 -12.73 -9.52
CA MET A 1 -3.20 -12.25 -8.12
C MET A 1 -4.54 -11.62 -7.81
N ARG A 2 -5.08 -11.92 -6.65
CA ARG A 2 -6.34 -11.34 -6.21
C ARG A 2 -6.12 -10.11 -5.35
N LEU A 3 -7.07 -9.19 -5.37
CA LEU A 3 -7.04 -8.03 -4.48
C LEU A 3 -6.94 -8.46 -3.01
N SER A 4 -7.67 -9.49 -2.62
CA SER A 4 -7.62 -10.02 -1.26
C SER A 4 -6.23 -10.49 -0.85
N GLU A 5 -5.43 -10.97 -1.80
CA GLU A 5 -4.04 -11.34 -1.52
C GLU A 5 -3.17 -10.10 -1.27
N LEU A 6 -3.38 -9.04 -2.05
CA LEU A 6 -2.68 -7.78 -1.84
C LEU A 6 -2.99 -7.19 -0.46
N GLN A 7 -4.25 -7.30 -0.04
CA GLN A 7 -4.71 -6.74 1.24
C GLN A 7 -4.14 -7.45 2.47
N THR A 8 -3.61 -8.65 2.30
CA THR A 8 -2.95 -9.36 3.42
C THR A 8 -1.49 -8.98 3.59
N LYS A 9 -0.93 -8.23 2.66
CA LYS A 9 0.50 -7.90 2.64
C LYS A 9 0.76 -6.53 3.24
N GLU A 10 1.86 -6.43 3.96
CA GLU A 10 2.28 -5.16 4.54
C GLU A 10 3.15 -4.38 3.54
N ILE A 11 2.91 -3.08 3.45
CA ILE A 11 3.68 -2.21 2.57
C ILE A 11 4.90 -1.68 3.32
N ILE A 12 6.07 -1.86 2.71
CA ILE A 12 7.33 -1.44 3.32
C ILE A 12 8.11 -0.56 2.36
N ASN A 13 8.57 0.58 2.85
CA ASN A 13 9.45 1.46 2.08
C ASN A 13 10.84 0.80 2.02
N MET A 14 11.29 0.49 0.80
CA MET A 14 12.54 -0.23 0.62
C MET A 14 13.78 0.60 0.94
N SER A 15 13.66 1.94 0.93
CA SER A 15 14.79 2.83 1.25
C SER A 15 15.02 2.96 2.75
N THR A 16 13.96 3.00 3.53
CA THR A 16 14.00 3.26 4.98
C THR A 16 13.69 2.03 5.82
N GLY A 17 13.10 1.00 5.22
CA GLY A 17 12.59 -0.16 5.97
C GLY A 17 11.32 0.14 6.76
N LYS A 18 10.77 1.34 6.61
CA LYS A 18 9.60 1.78 7.37
C LYS A 18 8.35 1.08 6.87
N ARG A 19 7.51 0.63 7.79
CA ARG A 19 6.20 0.09 7.49
C ARG A 19 5.23 1.22 7.18
N LEU A 20 4.59 1.14 6.03
CA LEU A 20 3.68 2.19 5.58
C LEU A 20 2.22 1.87 5.84
N GLY A 21 1.91 0.60 6.06
CA GLY A 21 0.55 0.18 6.38
C GLY A 21 0.04 -0.93 5.49
N MET A 22 -1.29 -1.07 5.48
CA MET A 22 -2.00 -2.11 4.74
C MET A 22 -2.91 -1.47 3.70
N ILE A 23 -3.15 -2.19 2.62
CA ILE A 23 -4.04 -1.74 1.56
C ILE A 23 -5.49 -1.88 2.03
N ILE A 24 -6.25 -0.79 1.93
CA ILE A 24 -7.68 -0.80 2.25
C ILE A 24 -8.56 -0.58 1.03
N ASP A 25 -8.00 -0.05 -0.05
CA ASP A 25 -8.78 0.22 -1.26
C ASP A 25 -7.84 0.34 -2.47
N VAL A 26 -8.43 0.36 -3.65
CA VAL A 26 -7.71 0.43 -4.93
C VAL A 26 -8.41 1.44 -5.81
N ILE A 27 -7.64 2.28 -6.47
CA ILE A 27 -8.15 3.20 -7.48
C ILE A 27 -7.86 2.62 -8.85
N VAL A 28 -8.91 2.44 -9.63
CA VAL A 28 -8.86 1.83 -10.96
C VAL A 28 -9.25 2.88 -11.99
N ASP A 29 -8.52 2.94 -13.09
CA ASP A 29 -8.85 3.87 -14.17
C ASP A 29 -9.99 3.30 -15.04
N PRO A 30 -10.56 4.12 -15.95
CA PRO A 30 -11.66 3.66 -16.81
C PRO A 30 -11.32 2.48 -17.73
N ASN A 31 -10.05 2.22 -17.94
CA ASN A 31 -9.60 1.09 -18.77
C ASN A 31 -9.39 -0.20 -17.97
N GLY A 32 -9.65 -0.15 -16.65
CA GLY A 32 -9.50 -1.31 -15.79
C GLY A 32 -8.10 -1.50 -15.22
N ASN A 33 -7.22 -0.55 -15.40
CA ASN A 33 -5.87 -0.62 -14.83
C ASN A 33 -5.83 -0.06 -13.43
N ILE A 34 -5.02 -0.66 -12.56
CA ILE A 34 -4.80 -0.12 -11.23
C ILE A 34 -3.94 1.14 -11.35
N LYS A 35 -4.49 2.24 -10.87
CA LYS A 35 -3.80 3.52 -10.85
C LYS A 35 -3.01 3.70 -9.56
N SER A 36 -3.63 3.39 -8.44
CA SER A 36 -3.02 3.57 -7.12
C SER A 36 -3.70 2.69 -6.08
N LEU A 37 -3.05 2.58 -4.95
CA LEU A 37 -3.55 1.86 -3.77
C LEU A 37 -3.79 2.86 -2.65
N ILE A 38 -4.84 2.64 -1.88
CA ILE A 38 -5.09 3.42 -0.68
C ILE A 38 -4.61 2.61 0.51
N LEU A 39 -3.75 3.21 1.29
CA LEU A 39 -3.17 2.58 2.48
C LEU A 39 -3.73 3.20 3.74
N GLU A 40 -3.82 2.37 4.77
CA GLU A 40 -4.14 2.82 6.11
C GLU A 40 -2.98 2.45 7.02
N GLU A 41 -2.43 3.44 7.72
CA GLU A 41 -1.41 3.20 8.73
C GLU A 41 -2.07 2.75 10.03
N LYS A 42 -1.66 1.59 10.52
CA LYS A 42 -2.19 1.03 11.75
C LYS A 42 -1.42 1.62 12.94
N ARG A 43 -2.01 2.59 13.61
CA ARG A 43 -1.46 3.13 14.85
C ARG A 43 -2.12 2.49 16.05
N VAL A 44 -1.32 1.79 16.82
CA VAL A 44 -1.78 0.98 17.95
C VAL A 44 -2.32 1.79 19.13
N ARG A 45 -2.05 3.08 19.19
CA ARG A 45 -2.33 3.88 20.40
C ARG A 45 -3.33 5.00 20.29
N ARG A 46 -3.89 5.25 19.12
CA ARG A 46 -4.84 6.36 18.97
C ARG A 46 -6.10 5.90 18.30
N ILE A 47 -7.14 5.97 19.06
CA ILE A 47 -8.47 5.57 18.64
C ILE A 47 -9.02 6.49 17.54
N ALA A 48 -8.46 7.68 17.38
CA ALA A 48 -9.10 8.73 16.60
C ALA A 48 -8.42 9.09 15.28
N SER A 49 -7.24 8.57 14.96
CA SER A 49 -6.59 8.99 13.73
C SER A 49 -6.23 7.82 12.84
N ARG A 50 -7.10 7.55 11.90
CA ARG A 50 -6.77 6.74 10.74
C ARG A 50 -6.28 7.68 9.67
N GLU A 51 -5.02 7.59 9.32
CA GLU A 51 -4.49 8.33 8.20
C GLU A 51 -4.51 7.43 6.98
N GLU A 52 -5.25 7.86 5.98
CA GLU A 52 -5.25 7.21 4.68
C GLU A 52 -4.35 8.00 3.74
N TYR A 53 -3.59 7.31 2.91
CA TYR A 53 -2.83 7.96 1.87
C TYR A 53 -2.74 7.10 0.63
N GLU A 54 -2.54 7.77 -0.49
CA GLU A 54 -2.51 7.14 -1.80
C GLU A 54 -1.09 6.80 -2.20
N LEU A 55 -0.88 5.56 -2.64
CA LEU A 55 0.38 5.08 -3.17
C LEU A 55 0.21 4.78 -4.66
N ASP A 56 1.01 5.43 -5.50
CA ASP A 56 0.94 5.21 -6.93
C ASP A 56 1.41 3.78 -7.26
N TRP A 57 0.70 3.12 -8.16
CA TRP A 57 1.05 1.76 -8.59
C TRP A 57 2.50 1.65 -9.07
N LYS A 58 3.01 2.72 -9.71
CA LYS A 58 4.39 2.76 -10.20
C LYS A 58 5.44 2.74 -9.11
N GLN A 59 5.08 3.01 -7.87
CA GLN A 59 6.00 2.96 -6.75
C GLN A 59 6.28 1.54 -6.28
N ILE A 60 5.48 0.58 -6.71
CA ILE A 60 5.70 -0.82 -6.34
C ILE A 60 6.95 -1.33 -7.03
N SER A 61 7.89 -1.80 -6.24
CA SER A 61 9.15 -2.39 -6.71
C SER A 61 9.06 -3.90 -6.78
N LYS A 62 8.52 -4.53 -5.73
CA LYS A 62 8.42 -5.98 -5.67
C LYS A 62 7.25 -6.40 -4.79
N ILE A 63 6.53 -7.43 -5.23
CA ILE A 63 5.46 -8.05 -4.47
C ILE A 63 5.98 -9.41 -3.99
N GLY A 64 6.13 -9.53 -2.67
CA GLY A 64 6.53 -10.79 -2.03
C GLY A 64 5.33 -11.55 -1.48
N ASP A 65 5.60 -12.61 -0.74
CA ASP A 65 4.54 -13.43 -0.16
C ASP A 65 3.79 -12.70 0.95
N ASP A 66 4.52 -12.00 1.81
CA ASP A 66 3.94 -11.33 2.98
C ASP A 66 4.07 -9.81 2.94
N ILE A 67 4.91 -9.28 2.07
CA ILE A 67 5.18 -7.85 1.99
C ILE A 67 5.20 -7.36 0.57
N ILE A 68 4.98 -6.07 0.42
CA ILE A 68 5.14 -5.35 -0.84
C ILE A 68 6.18 -4.26 -0.60
N LEU A 69 7.25 -4.29 -1.40
CA LEU A 69 8.30 -3.28 -1.32
C LEU A 69 7.98 -2.15 -2.27
N VAL A 70 8.03 -0.94 -1.75
CA VAL A 70 7.76 0.25 -2.54
C VAL A 70 8.94 1.21 -2.44
N LYS A 71 9.10 2.01 -3.47
CA LYS A 71 10.12 3.05 -3.53
C LYS A 71 9.47 4.41 -3.39
N ASP A 72 10.26 5.41 -3.07
CA ASP A 72 9.77 6.77 -2.99
C ASP A 72 9.31 7.25 -4.37
N LYS A 73 8.46 8.27 -4.37
CA LYS A 73 7.81 8.76 -5.58
C LYS A 73 8.80 9.38 -6.57
N TYR A 74 10.01 9.65 -6.16
CA TYR A 74 11.06 10.24 -7.00
C TYR A 74 12.29 9.37 -7.04
#